data_882cd2192fb2fa4aaf47b35f6c9865e6
#
_entry.id   882cd2192fb2fa4aaf47b35f6c9865e6
#
_cell.length_a   1.000
_cell.length_b   1.000
_cell.length_c   1.000
_cell.angle_alpha   90.00
_cell.angle_beta   90.00
_cell.angle_gamma   90.00
#
_symmetry.space_group_name_H-M   'P 1'
#
loop_
_entity.id
_entity.type
_entity.pdbx_description
1 polymer ?
#
loop_
_entity_poly.entity_id
_entity_poly.type
_entity_poly.pdbx_seq_one_letter_code
_entity_poly.pdbx_strand_id
1 'polypeptide(L)'
;MPEISTSNLMPEKHKLRHRLEFIIFKSLKSWGKGVSKKRLQQGAILLDFLLYHVLRICRNIVSINLELAFPELSEKEREKIARANYRWFARFCMDVLHMDAWQGCTAKVTHFHNLHVLDEALTENNGVLL
;
A
#
# COMPACT_ATOMS: atom_id res chain seq x y z
N MET A 1 40.12 6.09 -1.39
CA MET A 1 38.99 5.91 -2.30
C MET A 1 38.12 7.15 -2.15
N PRO A 2 37.87 7.95 -3.20
CA PRO A 2 37.00 9.12 -3.06
C PRO A 2 35.54 8.67 -2.93
N GLU A 3 34.87 9.14 -1.89
CA GLU A 3 33.42 8.99 -1.72
C GLU A 3 32.70 9.70 -2.87
N ILE A 4 32.05 8.93 -3.72
CA ILE A 4 31.19 9.48 -4.76
C ILE A 4 29.92 9.96 -4.06
N SER A 5 29.86 11.27 -3.81
CA SER A 5 28.65 11.92 -3.33
C SER A 5 27.55 11.80 -4.38
N THR A 6 26.63 10.90 -4.16
CA THR A 6 25.46 10.64 -5.04
C THR A 6 24.44 11.79 -5.07
N SER A 7 24.69 12.85 -4.29
CA SER A 7 23.76 14.00 -4.17
C SER A 7 23.68 14.88 -5.43
N ASN A 8 24.64 14.75 -6.37
CA ASN A 8 24.74 15.63 -7.56
C ASN A 8 24.20 15.01 -8.86
N LEU A 9 23.67 13.80 -8.83
CA LEU A 9 23.25 13.05 -10.02
C LEU A 9 21.76 13.25 -10.41
N MET A 10 20.95 13.91 -9.59
CA MET A 10 19.55 14.15 -9.93
C MET A 10 19.29 15.59 -10.36
N PRO A 11 18.66 15.81 -11.55
CA PRO A 11 18.26 17.15 -11.98
C PRO A 11 17.30 17.79 -10.97
N GLU A 12 17.40 19.10 -10.75
CA GLU A 12 16.65 19.85 -9.72
C GLU A 12 15.12 19.67 -9.78
N LYS A 13 14.57 19.45 -10.97
CA LYS A 13 13.13 19.18 -11.17
C LYS A 13 12.67 17.90 -10.45
N HIS A 14 13.52 16.89 -10.36
CA HIS A 14 13.23 15.66 -9.62
C HIS A 14 13.26 15.89 -8.10
N LYS A 15 14.16 16.74 -7.62
CA LYS A 15 14.23 17.08 -6.18
C LYS A 15 12.98 17.81 -5.68
N LEU A 16 12.43 18.73 -6.48
CA LEU A 16 11.19 19.45 -6.15
C LEU A 16 9.98 18.50 -6.16
N ARG A 17 9.88 17.61 -7.15
CA ARG A 17 8.83 16.62 -7.23
C ARG A 17 8.84 15.68 -6.02
N HIS A 18 9.99 15.13 -5.65
CA HIS A 18 10.13 14.28 -4.48
C HIS A 18 9.80 15.00 -3.17
N ARG A 19 10.17 16.29 -3.05
CA ARG A 19 9.79 17.10 -1.88
C ARG A 19 8.28 17.28 -1.80
N LEU A 20 7.61 17.56 -2.90
CA LEU A 20 6.15 17.68 -2.95
C LEU A 20 5.47 16.35 -2.61
N GLU A 21 5.90 15.25 -3.20
CA GLU A 21 5.42 13.91 -2.91
C GLU A 21 5.57 13.58 -1.42
N PHE A 22 6.73 13.90 -0.83
CA PHE A 22 6.99 13.69 0.59
C PHE A 22 6.09 14.56 1.49
N ILE A 23 5.91 15.84 1.17
CA ILE A 23 5.04 16.76 1.92
C ILE A 23 3.58 16.26 1.86
N ILE A 24 3.11 15.88 0.67
CA ILE A 24 1.76 15.34 0.48
C ILE A 24 1.58 14.07 1.33
N PHE A 25 2.52 13.14 1.25
CA PHE A 25 2.47 11.89 2.02
C PHE A 25 2.48 12.17 3.53
N LYS A 26 3.36 13.05 4.00
CA LYS A 26 3.46 13.43 5.41
C LYS A 26 2.17 14.10 5.92
N SER A 27 1.56 14.95 5.11
CA SER A 27 0.30 15.60 5.42
C SER A 27 -0.86 14.60 5.49
N LEU A 28 -0.94 13.69 4.52
CA LEU A 28 -1.93 12.61 4.52
C LEU A 28 -1.77 11.67 5.72
N LYS A 29 -0.53 11.31 6.06
CA LYS A 29 -0.22 10.49 7.22
C LYS A 29 -0.60 11.19 8.54
N SER A 30 -0.30 12.48 8.66
CA SER A 30 -0.68 13.30 9.83
C SER A 30 -2.19 13.39 9.98
N TRP A 31 -2.90 13.58 8.86
CA TRP A 31 -4.36 13.59 8.83
C TRP A 31 -4.93 12.22 9.25
N GLY A 32 -4.35 11.12 8.75
CA GLY A 32 -4.78 9.74 9.05
C GLY A 32 -4.75 9.39 10.54
N LYS A 33 -3.81 9.97 11.32
CA LYS A 33 -3.68 9.69 12.77
C LYS A 33 -4.90 10.07 13.59
N GLY A 34 -5.60 11.16 13.23
CA GLY A 34 -6.75 11.68 13.97
C GLY A 34 -8.10 11.28 13.39
N VAL A 35 -8.14 10.48 12.32
CA VAL A 35 -9.36 10.19 11.59
C VAL A 35 -10.07 8.96 12.15
N SER A 36 -11.39 9.06 12.34
CA SER A 36 -12.19 7.91 12.75
C SER A 36 -12.27 6.84 11.66
N LYS A 37 -12.43 5.57 12.05
CA LYS A 37 -12.57 4.43 11.12
C LYS A 37 -13.65 4.66 10.04
N LYS A 38 -14.76 5.32 10.40
CA LYS A 38 -15.83 5.66 9.47
C LYS A 38 -15.37 6.62 8.36
N ARG A 39 -14.59 7.64 8.72
CA ARG A 39 -14.04 8.60 7.75
C ARG A 39 -12.97 7.98 6.86
N LEU A 40 -12.18 7.04 7.39
CA LEU A 40 -11.24 6.27 6.57
C LEU A 40 -11.95 5.43 5.51
N GLN A 41 -13.07 4.78 5.88
CA GLN A 41 -13.89 4.04 4.93
C GLN A 41 -14.47 4.94 3.84
N GLN A 42 -14.94 6.13 4.18
CA GLN A 42 -15.40 7.12 3.20
C GLN A 42 -14.27 7.59 2.29
N GLY A 43 -13.09 7.83 2.85
CA GLY A 43 -11.88 8.14 2.08
C GLY A 43 -11.49 7.03 1.10
N ALA A 44 -11.61 5.77 1.51
CA ALA A 44 -11.34 4.62 0.65
C ALA A 44 -12.32 4.54 -0.54
N ILE A 45 -13.61 4.84 -0.33
CA ILE A 45 -14.61 4.88 -1.41
C ILE A 45 -14.28 6.00 -2.41
N LEU A 46 -13.92 7.18 -1.90
CA LEU A 46 -13.53 8.30 -2.75
C LEU A 46 -12.25 7.99 -3.53
N LEU A 47 -11.27 7.37 -2.88
CA LEU A 47 -10.02 6.98 -3.53
C LEU A 47 -10.24 5.91 -4.60
N ASP A 48 -11.07 4.89 -4.33
CA ASP A 48 -11.48 3.89 -5.32
C ASP A 48 -12.09 4.54 -6.55
N PHE A 49 -13.02 5.47 -6.35
CA PHE A 49 -13.65 6.21 -7.44
C PHE A 49 -12.62 7.00 -8.26
N LEU A 50 -11.73 7.74 -7.59
CA LEU A 50 -10.66 8.51 -8.23
C LEU A 50 -9.71 7.61 -9.04
N LEU A 51 -9.22 6.54 -8.46
CA LEU A 51 -8.24 5.65 -9.11
C LEU A 51 -8.84 4.96 -10.33
N TYR A 52 -10.07 4.49 -10.23
CA TYR A 52 -10.69 3.70 -11.29
C TYR A 52 -11.32 4.56 -12.38
N HIS A 53 -12.08 5.61 -12.03
CA HIS A 53 -12.88 6.38 -12.98
C HIS A 53 -12.17 7.62 -13.52
N VAL A 54 -11.44 8.32 -12.66
CA VAL A 54 -10.82 9.61 -13.02
C VAL A 54 -9.40 9.42 -13.54
N LEU A 55 -8.53 8.85 -12.71
CA LEU A 55 -7.12 8.73 -13.04
C LEU A 55 -6.82 7.53 -13.94
N ARG A 56 -7.69 6.52 -13.94
CA ARG A 56 -7.55 5.28 -14.72
C ARG A 56 -6.16 4.65 -14.61
N ILE A 57 -5.55 4.76 -13.40
CA ILE A 57 -4.18 4.33 -13.15
C ILE A 57 -4.03 2.86 -13.46
N CYS A 58 -3.08 2.52 -14.34
CA CYS A 58 -2.72 1.15 -14.72
C CYS A 58 -3.88 0.29 -15.25
N ARG A 59 -5.00 0.88 -15.67
CA ARG A 59 -6.19 0.12 -16.08
C ARG A 59 -5.90 -0.86 -17.22
N ASN A 60 -5.14 -0.43 -18.23
CA ASN A 60 -4.74 -1.29 -19.33
C ASN A 60 -3.83 -2.43 -18.88
N ILE A 61 -2.88 -2.15 -17.98
CA ILE A 61 -1.97 -3.18 -17.44
C ILE A 61 -2.75 -4.22 -16.64
N VAL A 62 -3.69 -3.78 -15.81
CA VAL A 62 -4.56 -4.69 -15.04
C VAL A 62 -5.42 -5.54 -15.98
N SER A 63 -5.97 -4.95 -17.04
CA SER A 63 -6.78 -5.68 -18.04
C SER A 63 -5.95 -6.76 -18.74
N ILE A 64 -4.76 -6.42 -19.23
CA ILE A 64 -3.85 -7.36 -19.90
C ILE A 64 -3.43 -8.49 -18.94
N ASN A 65 -3.07 -8.15 -17.71
CA ASN A 65 -2.66 -9.16 -16.73
C ASN A 65 -3.80 -10.11 -16.36
N LEU A 66 -5.03 -9.61 -16.26
CA LEU A 66 -6.20 -10.45 -16.01
C LEU A 66 -6.56 -11.33 -17.20
N GLU A 67 -6.37 -10.84 -18.42
CA GLU A 67 -6.57 -11.62 -19.63
C GLU A 67 -5.56 -12.78 -19.74
N LEU A 68 -4.30 -12.52 -19.39
CA LEU A 68 -3.25 -13.53 -19.36
C LEU A 68 -3.45 -14.56 -18.23
N ALA A 69 -3.88 -14.09 -17.05
CA ALA A 69 -4.03 -14.96 -15.88
C ALA A 69 -5.33 -15.79 -15.89
N PHE A 70 -6.38 -15.27 -16.52
CA PHE A 70 -7.72 -15.87 -16.53
C PHE A 70 -8.31 -15.81 -17.95
N PRO A 71 -7.72 -16.52 -18.92
CA PRO A 71 -8.19 -16.49 -20.31
C PRO A 71 -9.59 -17.08 -20.47
N GLU A 72 -10.01 -17.97 -19.57
CA GLU A 72 -11.33 -18.63 -19.54
C GLU A 72 -12.47 -17.71 -19.09
N LEU A 73 -12.15 -16.60 -18.39
CA LEU A 73 -13.17 -15.68 -17.92
C LEU A 73 -13.60 -14.69 -19.01
N SER A 74 -14.87 -14.35 -19.00
CA SER A 74 -15.40 -13.28 -19.86
C SER A 74 -14.82 -11.92 -19.45
N GLU A 75 -14.82 -10.96 -20.38
CA GLU A 75 -14.39 -9.58 -20.13
C GLU A 75 -15.11 -8.95 -18.92
N LYS A 76 -16.42 -9.20 -18.79
CA LYS A 76 -17.23 -8.71 -17.66
C LYS A 76 -16.80 -9.29 -16.32
N GLU A 77 -16.38 -10.55 -16.29
CA GLU A 77 -15.88 -11.21 -15.07
C GLU A 77 -14.51 -10.66 -14.70
N ARG A 78 -13.61 -10.51 -15.68
CA ARG A 78 -12.30 -9.87 -15.48
C ARG A 78 -12.46 -8.43 -15.00
N GLU A 79 -13.42 -7.67 -15.53
CA GLU A 79 -13.69 -6.31 -15.04
C GLU A 79 -14.19 -6.29 -13.58
N LYS A 80 -15.00 -7.25 -13.15
CA LYS A 80 -15.40 -7.38 -11.74
C LYS A 80 -14.20 -7.61 -10.82
N ILE A 81 -13.26 -8.47 -11.24
CA ILE A 81 -12.02 -8.72 -10.50
C ILE A 81 -11.18 -7.45 -10.42
N ALA A 82 -11.00 -6.75 -11.56
CA ALA A 82 -10.30 -5.48 -11.59
C ALA A 82 -10.90 -4.47 -10.62
N ARG A 83 -12.22 -4.28 -10.64
CA ARG A 83 -12.95 -3.40 -9.72
C ARG A 83 -12.75 -3.77 -8.25
N ALA A 84 -12.83 -5.06 -7.94
CA ALA A 84 -12.58 -5.55 -6.58
C ALA A 84 -11.16 -5.24 -6.12
N ASN A 85 -10.16 -5.40 -7.00
CA ASN A 85 -8.76 -5.08 -6.72
C ASN A 85 -8.55 -3.58 -6.43
N TYR A 86 -9.10 -2.68 -7.25
CA TYR A 86 -9.01 -1.22 -6.99
C TYR A 86 -9.64 -0.84 -5.65
N ARG A 87 -10.79 -1.42 -5.33
CA ARG A 87 -11.47 -1.19 -4.04
C ARG A 87 -10.64 -1.68 -2.86
N TRP A 88 -10.05 -2.86 -2.99
CA TRP A 88 -9.15 -3.41 -1.98
C TRP A 88 -7.90 -2.52 -1.81
N PHE A 89 -7.28 -2.13 -2.92
CA PHE A 89 -6.10 -1.27 -2.90
C PHE A 89 -6.39 0.10 -2.27
N ALA A 90 -7.52 0.70 -2.56
CA ALA A 90 -7.94 1.95 -1.94
C ALA A 90 -8.09 1.82 -0.41
N ARG A 91 -8.66 0.70 0.07
CA ARG A 91 -8.75 0.41 1.50
C ARG A 91 -7.37 0.22 2.12
N PHE A 92 -6.52 -0.58 1.48
CA PHE A 92 -5.15 -0.79 1.91
C PHE A 92 -4.39 0.53 2.05
N CYS A 93 -4.49 1.45 1.10
CA CYS A 93 -3.88 2.78 1.20
C CYS A 93 -4.37 3.55 2.43
N MET A 94 -5.67 3.50 2.74
CA MET A 94 -6.23 4.15 3.92
C MET A 94 -5.75 3.49 5.22
N ASP A 95 -5.64 2.16 5.25
CA ASP A 95 -5.15 1.42 6.40
C ASP A 95 -3.66 1.73 6.67
N VAL A 96 -2.84 1.84 5.62
CA VAL A 96 -1.44 2.27 5.74
C VAL A 96 -1.31 3.68 6.33
N LEU A 97 -2.18 4.62 5.92
CA LEU A 97 -2.20 5.97 6.50
C LEU A 97 -2.58 5.97 7.99
N HIS A 98 -3.34 4.97 8.42
CA HIS A 98 -3.81 4.83 9.81
C HIS A 98 -2.93 3.89 10.66
N MET A 99 -1.91 3.29 10.09
CA MET A 99 -1.11 2.24 10.75
C MET A 99 -0.46 2.71 12.06
N ASP A 100 -0.10 4.00 12.18
CA ASP A 100 0.44 4.56 13.42
C ASP A 100 -0.56 4.49 14.60
N ALA A 101 -1.87 4.49 14.32
CA ALA A 101 -2.90 4.35 15.36
C ALA A 101 -3.02 2.90 15.88
N TRP A 102 -2.44 1.94 15.17
CA TRP A 102 -2.40 0.54 15.58
C TRP A 102 -1.17 0.20 16.40
N GLN A 103 -0.20 1.12 16.51
CA GLN A 103 0.96 0.94 17.38
C GLN A 103 0.49 0.77 18.84
N GLY A 104 0.82 -0.35 19.44
CA GLY A 104 0.36 -0.75 20.77
C GLY A 104 -0.97 -1.51 20.82
N CYS A 105 -1.69 -1.66 19.69
CA CYS A 105 -2.90 -2.46 19.60
C CYS A 105 -2.72 -3.81 18.91
N THR A 106 -1.52 -4.14 18.45
CA THR A 106 -1.22 -5.39 17.72
C THR A 106 -1.66 -6.63 18.48
N ALA A 107 -1.46 -6.67 19.81
CA ALA A 107 -1.90 -7.76 20.66
C ALA A 107 -3.43 -7.95 20.72
N LYS A 108 -4.21 -6.91 20.38
CA LYS A 108 -5.69 -6.99 20.33
C LYS A 108 -6.24 -7.43 18.98
N VAL A 109 -5.41 -7.31 17.93
CA VAL A 109 -5.83 -7.54 16.54
C VAL A 109 -5.25 -8.84 15.97
N THR A 110 -4.13 -9.32 16.55
CA THR A 110 -3.39 -10.50 16.07
C THR A 110 -3.34 -11.57 17.16
N HIS A 111 -3.80 -12.76 16.83
CA HIS A 111 -3.58 -13.95 17.65
C HIS A 111 -2.45 -14.76 17.01
N PHE A 112 -1.35 -14.87 17.72
CA PHE A 112 -0.23 -15.68 17.27
C PHE A 112 -0.42 -17.12 17.76
N HIS A 113 -0.40 -18.06 16.84
CA HIS A 113 -0.35 -19.49 17.14
C HIS A 113 1.10 -19.97 17.01
N ASN A 114 1.54 -20.80 17.95
CA ASN A 114 2.89 -21.41 17.95
C ASN A 114 4.06 -20.39 17.96
N LEU A 115 3.92 -19.31 18.71
CA LEU A 115 4.97 -18.29 18.82
C LEU A 115 6.32 -18.85 19.30
N HIS A 116 6.30 -19.93 20.10
CA HIS A 116 7.49 -20.64 20.57
C HIS A 116 8.38 -21.14 19.42
N VAL A 117 7.80 -21.56 18.29
CA VAL A 117 8.57 -22.00 17.11
C VAL A 117 9.39 -20.85 16.53
N LEU A 118 8.83 -19.63 16.54
CA LEU A 118 9.53 -18.42 16.10
C LEU A 118 10.66 -18.08 17.07
N ASP A 119 10.40 -18.16 18.38
CA ASP A 119 11.40 -17.87 19.41
C ASP A 119 12.56 -18.86 19.34
N GLU A 120 12.29 -20.16 19.15
CA GLU A 120 13.30 -21.20 18.94
C GLU A 120 14.15 -20.89 17.70
N ALA A 121 13.52 -20.59 16.57
CA ALA A 121 14.22 -20.27 15.32
C ALA A 121 15.09 -19.01 15.44
N LEU A 122 14.65 -18.00 16.19
CA LEU A 122 15.42 -16.80 16.46
C LEU A 122 16.65 -17.07 17.35
N THR A 123 16.56 -18.02 18.29
CA THR A 123 17.70 -18.39 19.15
C THR A 123 18.81 -19.11 18.39
N GLU A 124 18.50 -19.78 17.28
CA GLU A 124 19.48 -20.43 16.41
C GLU A 124 20.35 -19.45 15.60
N ASN A 125 20.04 -18.16 15.60
CA ASN A 125 20.79 -17.08 14.96
C ASN A 125 20.98 -17.24 13.43
N ASN A 126 20.14 -18.04 12.77
CA ASN A 126 20.20 -18.33 11.32
C ASN A 126 19.29 -17.41 10.48
N GLY A 127 18.61 -16.46 11.12
CA GLY A 127 17.58 -15.64 10.47
C GLY A 127 16.28 -16.43 10.23
N VAL A 128 15.16 -15.71 10.19
CA VAL A 128 13.83 -16.30 9.94
C VAL A 128 13.18 -15.58 8.78
N LEU A 129 12.72 -16.36 7.79
CA LEU A 129 11.84 -15.89 6.72
C LEU A 129 10.40 -16.22 7.11
N LEU A 130 9.55 -15.17 7.22
CA LEU A 130 8.13 -15.27 7.53
C LEU A 130 7.28 -15.08 6.27
#